data_832ef4e7ad388340c3d5dde3960820cc
#
_entry.id   832ef4e7ad388340c3d5dde3960820cc
#
_cell.length_a   1.000
_cell.length_b   1.000
_cell.length_c   1.000
_cell.angle_alpha   90.00
_cell.angle_beta   90.00
_cell.angle_gamma   90.00
#
_symmetry.space_group_name_H-M   'P 1'
#
loop_
_entity.id
_entity.type
_entity.pdbx_description
1 polymer ?
#
loop_
_entity_poly.entity_id
_entity_poly.type
_entity_poly.pdbx_seq_one_letter_code
_entity_poly.pdbx_strand_id
1 'polypeptide(L)'
;RATDSTRQPGSTFKIVSTYAAALNEKGMTLATTYEDQPITYDNGAPVNNASGSFNGTTTIRTAIRNSVNTVAVQCFEDVTPELGLKYLDNFGFTTLAHGTEADTDANGNVYTDANLPTALGGLTYGVKNVELCAAYAAIANGGNYIKPVYYTKILDHNGNVLIENNSVGRSVIKETTAYLLTSA
;
A
#
# COMPACT_ATOMS: atom_id res chain seq x y z
N ARG A 1 -10.42 -15.66 -5.91
CA ARG A 1 -11.56 -15.00 -5.27
C ARG A 1 -11.07 -13.77 -4.52
N ALA A 2 -11.91 -12.72 -4.38
CA ALA A 2 -11.49 -11.45 -3.79
C ALA A 2 -11.05 -11.56 -2.32
N THR A 3 -11.58 -12.54 -1.59
CA THR A 3 -11.38 -12.73 -0.15
C THR A 3 -10.25 -13.70 0.22
N ASP A 4 -9.89 -14.60 -0.68
CA ASP A 4 -9.02 -15.73 -0.34
C ASP A 4 -7.74 -15.77 -1.18
N SER A 5 -7.84 -15.39 -2.47
CA SER A 5 -6.69 -15.45 -3.37
C SER A 5 -5.88 -14.18 -3.31
N THR A 6 -4.57 -14.32 -3.20
CA THR A 6 -3.62 -13.21 -3.29
C THR A 6 -3.20 -12.96 -4.72
N ARG A 7 -2.84 -11.72 -5.04
CA ARG A 7 -2.27 -11.27 -6.31
C ARG A 7 -1.27 -10.15 -6.04
N GLN A 8 -0.33 -10.02 -6.94
CA GLN A 8 0.56 -8.86 -6.94
C GLN A 8 -0.26 -7.61 -7.31
N PRO A 9 -0.31 -6.60 -6.44
CA PRO A 9 -1.13 -5.40 -6.69
C PRO A 9 -0.54 -4.47 -7.74
N GLY A 10 0.76 -4.60 -8.03
CA GLY A 10 1.46 -3.73 -8.97
C GLY A 10 1.38 -2.26 -8.57
N SER A 11 1.38 -1.37 -9.56
CA SER A 11 1.43 0.09 -9.36
C SER A 11 0.29 0.68 -8.53
N THR A 12 -0.82 -0.03 -8.34
CA THR A 12 -1.87 0.43 -7.42
C THR A 12 -1.37 0.48 -5.98
N PHE A 13 -0.31 -0.24 -5.67
CA PHE A 13 0.25 -0.29 -4.32
C PHE A 13 1.06 0.95 -3.94
N LYS A 14 1.60 1.70 -4.89
CA LYS A 14 2.39 2.93 -4.68
C LYS A 14 1.70 3.93 -3.75
N ILE A 15 0.38 4.04 -3.83
CA ILE A 15 -0.40 4.98 -3.03
C ILE A 15 -0.36 4.60 -1.56
N VAL A 16 -0.63 3.35 -1.24
CA VAL A 16 -0.77 2.85 0.14
C VAL A 16 0.56 2.50 0.79
N SER A 17 1.54 2.01 0.01
CA SER A 17 2.87 1.66 0.53
C SER A 17 3.78 2.86 0.70
N THR A 18 3.80 3.78 -0.28
CA THR A 18 4.80 4.83 -0.41
C THR A 18 4.21 6.21 -0.08
N TYR A 19 3.29 6.69 -0.91
CA TYR A 19 2.86 8.08 -0.83
C TYR A 19 2.01 8.40 0.39
N ALA A 20 1.26 7.43 0.92
CA ALA A 20 0.52 7.62 2.16
C ALA A 20 1.48 7.94 3.33
N ALA A 21 2.53 7.16 3.52
CA ALA A 21 3.53 7.39 4.56
C ALA A 21 4.35 8.66 4.31
N ALA A 22 4.76 8.91 3.06
CA ALA A 22 5.52 10.10 2.66
C ALA A 22 4.80 11.40 3.04
N LEU A 23 3.53 11.51 2.67
CA LEU A 23 2.72 12.71 2.94
C LEU A 23 2.25 12.79 4.40
N ASN A 24 2.04 11.64 5.07
CA ASN A 24 1.47 11.62 6.41
C ASN A 24 2.50 11.88 7.52
N GLU A 25 3.73 11.41 7.36
CA GLU A 25 4.73 11.33 8.44
C GLU A 25 6.07 11.99 8.09
N LYS A 26 6.51 11.93 6.82
CA LYS A 26 7.83 12.44 6.42
C LYS A 26 7.83 13.94 6.07
N GLY A 27 6.70 14.63 6.21
CA GLY A 27 6.61 16.06 5.89
C GLY A 27 6.70 16.37 4.39
N MET A 28 6.63 15.36 3.53
CA MET A 28 6.61 15.55 2.09
C MET A 28 5.28 16.14 1.65
N THR A 29 5.29 16.77 0.48
CA THR A 29 4.12 17.36 -0.16
C THR A 29 3.97 16.83 -1.59
N LEU A 30 2.84 17.09 -2.21
CA LEU A 30 2.65 16.77 -3.63
C LEU A 30 3.59 17.56 -4.57
N ALA A 31 4.22 18.64 -4.06
CA ALA A 31 5.22 19.43 -4.78
C ALA A 31 6.67 18.96 -4.51
N THR A 32 6.90 18.04 -3.56
CA THR A 32 8.21 17.44 -3.36
C THR A 32 8.66 16.77 -4.66
N THR A 33 9.92 16.98 -5.05
CA THR A 33 10.48 16.53 -6.33
C THR A 33 11.52 15.44 -6.14
N TYR A 34 11.59 14.55 -7.14
CA TYR A 34 12.61 13.53 -7.34
C TYR A 34 13.12 13.60 -8.78
N GLU A 35 14.32 13.12 -9.02
CA GLU A 35 14.84 12.95 -10.38
C GLU A 35 14.37 11.63 -10.97
N ASP A 36 13.51 11.71 -11.98
CA ASP A 36 13.12 10.56 -12.81
C ASP A 36 14.25 10.25 -13.78
N GLN A 37 15.14 9.35 -13.37
CA GLN A 37 16.36 8.95 -14.07
C GLN A 37 16.61 7.44 -13.90
N PRO A 38 17.50 6.83 -14.67
CA PRO A 38 17.91 5.44 -14.45
C PRO A 38 18.42 5.20 -13.04
N ILE A 39 17.77 4.28 -12.33
CA ILE A 39 18.21 3.80 -11.00
C ILE A 39 18.17 2.27 -10.97
N THR A 40 18.82 1.68 -9.97
CA THR A 40 18.84 0.23 -9.75
C THR A 40 18.42 -0.09 -8.32
N TYR A 41 17.90 -1.28 -8.12
CA TYR A 41 17.82 -1.89 -6.80
C TYR A 41 19.20 -2.30 -6.29
N ASP A 42 19.32 -2.66 -5.00
CA ASP A 42 20.58 -3.08 -4.37
C ASP A 42 21.24 -4.29 -5.06
N ASN A 43 20.47 -5.15 -5.68
CA ASN A 43 20.95 -6.30 -6.45
C ASN A 43 21.40 -5.93 -7.88
N GLY A 44 21.42 -4.64 -8.23
CA GLY A 44 21.81 -4.15 -9.55
C GLY A 44 20.72 -4.25 -10.63
N ALA A 45 19.53 -4.79 -10.33
CA ALA A 45 18.44 -4.84 -11.31
C ALA A 45 17.88 -3.43 -11.58
N PRO A 46 17.64 -3.06 -12.86
CA PRO A 46 17.16 -1.72 -13.20
C PRO A 46 15.70 -1.51 -12.80
N VAL A 47 15.39 -0.30 -12.36
CA VAL A 47 14.02 0.16 -12.19
C VAL A 47 13.58 0.89 -13.46
N ASN A 48 12.66 0.29 -14.21
CA ASN A 48 12.18 0.85 -15.47
C ASN A 48 10.81 1.49 -15.33
N ASN A 49 10.61 2.65 -15.96
CA ASN A 49 9.28 3.21 -16.13
C ASN A 49 8.50 2.45 -17.22
N ALA A 50 7.19 2.33 -17.05
CA ALA A 50 6.32 1.70 -18.05
C ALA A 50 6.31 2.47 -19.40
N SER A 51 6.59 3.77 -19.37
CA SER A 51 6.75 4.61 -20.55
C SER A 51 8.01 4.29 -21.38
N GLY A 52 8.98 3.59 -20.78
CA GLY A 52 10.31 3.38 -21.39
C GLY A 52 11.18 4.64 -21.44
N SER A 53 10.81 5.73 -20.78
CA SER A 53 11.51 7.01 -20.77
C SER A 53 11.63 7.59 -19.36
N PHE A 54 12.53 8.58 -19.21
CA PHE A 54 12.75 9.33 -17.98
C PHE A 54 12.52 10.82 -18.27
N ASN A 55 11.93 11.53 -17.31
CA ASN A 55 11.46 12.90 -17.49
C ASN A 55 12.23 13.95 -16.65
N GLY A 56 13.30 13.55 -15.95
CA GLY A 56 14.05 14.44 -15.07
C GLY A 56 13.25 14.84 -13.82
N THR A 57 13.42 16.07 -13.37
CA THR A 57 12.79 16.57 -12.15
C THR A 57 11.27 16.42 -12.19
N THR A 58 10.73 15.56 -11.33
CA THR A 58 9.32 15.14 -11.33
C THR A 58 8.73 15.29 -9.92
N THR A 59 7.58 15.95 -9.80
CA THR A 59 6.88 16.10 -8.51
C THR A 59 6.16 14.81 -8.13
N ILE A 60 5.92 14.58 -6.82
CA ILE A 60 5.11 13.45 -6.33
C ILE A 60 3.74 13.42 -7.02
N ARG A 61 3.07 14.58 -7.22
CA ARG A 61 1.80 14.65 -7.95
C ARG A 61 1.91 14.09 -9.37
N THR A 62 2.92 14.52 -10.11
CA THR A 62 3.16 14.04 -11.47
C THR A 62 3.51 12.55 -11.49
N ALA A 63 4.30 12.10 -10.51
CA ALA A 63 4.68 10.71 -10.38
C ALA A 63 3.47 9.80 -10.08
N ILE A 64 2.53 10.25 -9.25
CA ILE A 64 1.27 9.53 -9.00
C ILE A 64 0.46 9.42 -10.29
N ARG A 65 0.19 10.55 -10.95
CA ARG A 65 -0.62 10.61 -12.19
C ARG A 65 -0.08 9.73 -13.31
N ASN A 66 1.23 9.74 -13.49
CA ASN A 66 1.91 9.02 -14.58
C ASN A 66 2.46 7.67 -14.14
N SER A 67 2.22 7.29 -12.89
CA SER A 67 2.70 6.02 -12.32
C SER A 67 4.21 5.81 -12.50
N VAL A 68 5.02 6.85 -12.25
CA VAL A 68 6.49 6.82 -12.43
C VAL A 68 7.12 5.89 -11.39
N ASN A 69 7.83 4.86 -11.87
CA ASN A 69 8.40 3.81 -11.01
C ASN A 69 9.63 4.31 -10.25
N THR A 70 10.55 4.98 -10.93
CA THR A 70 11.80 5.48 -10.35
C THR A 70 11.55 6.43 -9.19
N VAL A 71 10.59 7.34 -9.33
CA VAL A 71 10.19 8.28 -8.27
C VAL A 71 9.53 7.55 -7.11
N ALA A 72 8.69 6.55 -7.38
CA ALA A 72 8.07 5.77 -6.31
C ALA A 72 9.09 4.99 -5.48
N VAL A 73 10.10 4.39 -6.11
CA VAL A 73 11.16 3.66 -5.41
C VAL A 73 12.03 4.60 -4.58
N GLN A 74 12.49 5.73 -5.14
CA GLN A 74 13.28 6.73 -4.40
C GLN A 74 12.50 7.30 -3.20
N CYS A 75 11.22 7.64 -3.41
CA CYS A 75 10.36 8.11 -2.35
C CYS A 75 10.15 7.05 -1.25
N PHE A 76 10.06 5.78 -1.63
CA PHE A 76 9.92 4.67 -0.66
C PHE A 76 11.21 4.42 0.12
N GLU A 77 12.36 4.61 -0.48
CA GLU A 77 13.65 4.58 0.20
C GLU A 77 13.73 5.65 1.29
N ASP A 78 13.32 6.89 1.00
CA ASP A 78 13.24 7.99 1.97
C ASP A 78 12.17 7.75 3.06
N VAL A 79 11.07 7.10 2.71
CA VAL A 79 10.03 6.65 3.67
C VAL A 79 10.61 5.60 4.61
N THR A 80 11.43 4.74 4.14
CA THR A 80 11.98 3.47 4.62
C THR A 80 11.00 2.31 4.43
N PRO A 81 11.49 1.15 3.96
CA PRO A 81 10.65 -0.03 3.76
C PRO A 81 9.89 -0.48 5.01
N GLU A 82 10.50 -0.37 6.19
CA GLU A 82 9.89 -0.72 7.49
C GLU A 82 8.68 0.17 7.81
N LEU A 83 8.82 1.48 7.58
CA LEU A 83 7.70 2.41 7.79
C LEU A 83 6.60 2.14 6.76
N GLY A 84 6.96 1.90 5.50
CA GLY A 84 6.00 1.51 4.46
C GLY A 84 5.21 0.25 4.86
N LEU A 85 5.89 -0.79 5.32
CA LEU A 85 5.26 -2.03 5.78
C LEU A 85 4.31 -1.79 6.95
N LYS A 86 4.71 -0.98 7.95
CA LYS A 86 3.84 -0.57 9.06
C LYS A 86 2.56 0.15 8.60
N TYR A 87 2.65 0.98 7.56
CA TYR A 87 1.47 1.64 6.98
C TYR A 87 0.55 0.62 6.30
N LEU A 88 1.11 -0.37 5.61
CA LEU A 88 0.34 -1.45 4.99
C LEU A 88 -0.40 -2.29 6.04
N ASP A 89 0.23 -2.62 7.18
CA ASP A 89 -0.44 -3.27 8.32
C ASP A 89 -1.60 -2.41 8.84
N ASN A 90 -1.38 -1.10 8.96
CA ASN A 90 -2.42 -0.18 9.39
C ASN A 90 -3.58 -0.11 8.40
N PHE A 91 -3.34 -0.24 7.10
CA PHE A 91 -4.37 -0.35 6.07
C PHE A 91 -5.06 -1.72 6.02
N GLY A 92 -4.65 -2.66 6.87
CA GLY A 92 -5.33 -3.94 7.09
C GLY A 92 -4.94 -5.05 6.13
N PHE A 93 -3.79 -4.98 5.49
CA PHE A 93 -3.23 -6.09 4.73
C PHE A 93 -2.77 -7.19 5.69
N THR A 94 -3.11 -8.45 5.38
CA THR A 94 -2.90 -9.61 6.28
C THR A 94 -1.95 -10.65 5.72
N THR A 95 -1.39 -10.43 4.54
CA THR A 95 -0.55 -11.40 3.82
C THR A 95 0.85 -10.88 3.55
N LEU A 96 1.28 -9.87 4.30
CA LEU A 96 2.62 -9.30 4.20
C LEU A 96 3.64 -10.22 4.89
N ALA A 97 4.82 -10.35 4.29
CA ALA A 97 5.94 -11.06 4.89
C ALA A 97 6.74 -10.09 5.78
N HIS A 98 6.93 -10.45 7.03
CA HIS A 98 7.61 -9.62 8.05
C HIS A 98 9.01 -10.10 8.41
N GLY A 99 9.53 -11.13 7.75
CA GLY A 99 10.84 -11.73 8.08
C GLY A 99 10.80 -12.56 9.36
N THR A 100 9.68 -13.17 9.66
CA THR A 100 9.48 -14.03 10.84
C THR A 100 9.70 -15.50 10.49
N GLU A 101 9.63 -16.38 11.50
CA GLU A 101 9.68 -17.82 11.29
C GLU A 101 8.54 -18.31 10.36
N ALA A 102 7.38 -17.67 10.41
CA ALA A 102 6.24 -17.96 9.53
C ALA A 102 6.51 -17.61 8.05
N ASP A 103 7.48 -16.74 7.80
CA ASP A 103 7.90 -16.30 6.46
C ASP A 103 9.15 -17.06 5.96
N THR A 104 9.48 -18.21 6.60
CA THR A 104 10.66 -18.99 6.25
C THR A 104 10.24 -20.24 5.46
N ASP A 105 10.91 -20.48 4.32
CA ASP A 105 10.65 -21.66 3.51
C ASP A 105 11.33 -22.94 4.07
N ALA A 106 11.08 -24.07 3.43
CA ALA A 106 11.64 -25.36 3.83
C ALA A 106 13.19 -25.44 3.71
N ASN A 107 13.81 -24.48 2.99
CA ASN A 107 15.27 -24.39 2.82
C ASN A 107 15.90 -23.42 3.82
N GLY A 108 15.09 -22.78 4.68
CA GLY A 108 15.56 -21.79 5.65
C GLY A 108 15.70 -20.37 5.10
N ASN A 109 15.19 -20.09 3.90
CA ASN A 109 15.19 -18.71 3.38
C ASN A 109 14.07 -17.90 4.03
N VAL A 110 14.44 -16.76 4.61
CA VAL A 110 13.51 -15.84 5.26
C VAL A 110 13.08 -14.77 4.26
N TYR A 111 11.77 -14.59 4.10
CA TYR A 111 11.18 -13.59 3.20
C TYR A 111 10.67 -12.39 3.98
N THR A 112 10.83 -11.19 3.41
CA THR A 112 10.27 -9.96 3.98
C THR A 112 9.82 -9.04 2.85
N ASP A 113 8.71 -8.34 3.08
CA ASP A 113 8.22 -7.28 2.21
C ASP A 113 8.74 -5.89 2.63
N ALA A 114 9.60 -5.82 3.68
CA ALA A 114 10.37 -4.62 4.01
C ALA A 114 11.55 -4.46 3.03
N ASN A 115 11.24 -4.22 1.76
CA ASN A 115 12.22 -4.09 0.67
C ASN A 115 11.70 -3.12 -0.42
N LEU A 116 12.60 -2.58 -1.26
CA LEU A 116 12.26 -1.58 -2.28
C LEU A 116 11.23 -2.05 -3.33
N PRO A 117 11.22 -3.31 -3.81
CA PRO A 117 10.18 -3.81 -4.70
C PRO A 117 8.74 -3.62 -4.20
N THR A 118 8.52 -3.56 -2.89
CA THR A 118 7.21 -3.30 -2.27
C THR A 118 6.62 -1.95 -2.69
N ALA A 119 7.44 -0.95 -2.99
CA ALA A 119 7.01 0.33 -3.53
C ALA A 119 6.16 0.16 -4.81
N LEU A 120 6.47 -0.85 -5.63
CA LEU A 120 5.83 -1.12 -6.90
C LEU A 120 4.82 -2.29 -6.84
N GLY A 121 4.53 -2.78 -5.64
CA GLY A 121 3.63 -3.91 -5.42
C GLY A 121 4.23 -5.26 -5.75
N GLY A 122 5.57 -5.38 -5.69
CA GLY A 122 6.30 -6.65 -5.73
C GLY A 122 6.40 -7.22 -4.33
N LEU A 123 5.52 -8.15 -3.98
CA LEU A 123 5.39 -8.72 -2.64
C LEU A 123 5.69 -10.23 -2.65
N THR A 124 6.07 -10.77 -1.50
CA THR A 124 6.33 -12.21 -1.33
C THR A 124 5.09 -13.04 -1.67
N TYR A 125 3.96 -12.74 -1.04
CA TYR A 125 2.71 -13.51 -1.21
C TYR A 125 1.64 -12.76 -2.01
N GLY A 126 1.80 -11.46 -2.23
CA GLY A 126 0.76 -10.58 -2.76
C GLY A 126 -0.32 -10.26 -1.73
N VAL A 127 -1.41 -9.60 -2.16
CA VAL A 127 -2.51 -9.17 -1.30
C VAL A 127 -3.86 -9.62 -1.80
N LYS A 128 -4.84 -9.68 -0.91
CA LYS A 128 -6.24 -9.96 -1.26
C LYS A 128 -6.88 -8.71 -1.84
N ASN A 129 -7.69 -8.87 -2.88
CA ASN A 129 -8.35 -7.74 -3.54
C ASN A 129 -9.26 -6.95 -2.59
N VAL A 130 -9.95 -7.62 -1.68
CA VAL A 130 -10.82 -6.97 -0.69
C VAL A 130 -10.03 -6.05 0.25
N GLU A 131 -8.80 -6.42 0.61
CA GLU A 131 -7.93 -5.61 1.48
C GLU A 131 -7.43 -4.36 0.74
N LEU A 132 -7.05 -4.51 -0.53
CA LEU A 132 -6.67 -3.38 -1.38
C LEU A 132 -7.85 -2.41 -1.58
N CYS A 133 -9.04 -2.94 -1.83
CA CYS A 133 -10.26 -2.13 -1.92
C CYS A 133 -10.53 -1.37 -0.61
N ALA A 134 -10.39 -2.01 0.55
CA ALA A 134 -10.59 -1.39 1.85
C ALA A 134 -9.55 -0.30 2.15
N ALA A 135 -8.30 -0.50 1.73
CA ALA A 135 -7.25 0.50 1.86
C ALA A 135 -7.56 1.77 1.05
N TYR A 136 -8.00 1.63 -0.19
CA TYR A 136 -8.46 2.75 -1.00
C TYR A 136 -9.75 3.40 -0.46
N ALA A 137 -10.67 2.58 0.06
CA ALA A 137 -11.88 3.09 0.73
C ALA A 137 -11.51 3.93 1.96
N ALA A 138 -10.47 3.57 2.70
CA ALA A 138 -9.98 4.36 3.83
C ALA A 138 -9.48 5.75 3.39
N ILE A 139 -8.79 5.86 2.25
CA ILE A 139 -8.38 7.13 1.68
C ILE A 139 -9.60 7.96 1.30
N ALA A 140 -10.57 7.38 0.60
CA ALA A 140 -11.81 8.05 0.22
C ALA A 140 -12.67 8.46 1.43
N ASN A 141 -12.50 7.78 2.57
CA ASN A 141 -13.18 8.02 3.84
C ASN A 141 -12.36 8.90 4.81
N GLY A 142 -11.63 9.87 4.28
CA GLY A 142 -10.87 10.83 5.09
C GLY A 142 -9.78 10.21 5.98
N GLY A 143 -9.22 9.08 5.56
CA GLY A 143 -8.17 8.38 6.31
C GLY A 143 -8.67 7.39 7.35
N ASN A 144 -9.98 7.11 7.39
CA ASN A 144 -10.59 6.16 8.33
C ASN A 144 -10.79 4.80 7.67
N TYR A 145 -10.04 3.81 8.12
CA TYR A 145 -10.16 2.43 7.69
C TYR A 145 -11.33 1.75 8.41
N ILE A 146 -12.17 1.07 7.65
CA ILE A 146 -13.24 0.20 8.14
C ILE A 146 -12.97 -1.20 7.61
N LYS A 147 -12.88 -2.18 8.52
CA LYS A 147 -12.70 -3.57 8.12
C LYS A 147 -13.89 -4.01 7.26
N PRO A 148 -13.66 -4.61 6.08
CA PRO A 148 -14.73 -5.10 5.22
C PRO A 148 -15.65 -6.08 5.95
N VAL A 149 -16.96 -5.87 5.80
CA VAL A 149 -18.00 -6.77 6.33
C VAL A 149 -18.92 -7.19 5.18
N TYR A 150 -19.41 -8.43 5.23
CA TYR A 150 -20.27 -9.00 4.18
C TYR A 150 -21.73 -9.06 4.60
N TYR A 151 -22.00 -8.83 5.89
CA TYR A 151 -23.34 -8.72 6.47
C TYR A 151 -23.27 -7.82 7.70
N THR A 152 -24.30 -7.08 7.94
CA THR A 152 -24.45 -6.25 9.15
C THR A 152 -25.18 -7.01 10.25
N LYS A 153 -26.12 -7.89 9.86
CA LYS A 153 -26.96 -8.62 10.79
C LYS A 153 -27.42 -9.95 10.21
N ILE A 154 -27.43 -11.01 11.01
CA ILE A 154 -28.05 -12.31 10.71
C ILE A 154 -29.19 -12.51 11.72
N LEU A 155 -30.39 -12.81 11.22
CA LEU A 155 -31.58 -13.07 12.03
C LEU A 155 -31.98 -14.54 11.94
N ASP A 156 -32.62 -15.06 13.00
CA ASP A 156 -33.31 -16.34 12.96
C ASP A 156 -34.69 -16.20 12.25
N HIS A 157 -35.42 -17.32 12.14
CA HIS A 157 -36.75 -17.35 11.51
C HIS A 157 -37.82 -16.57 12.29
N ASN A 158 -37.58 -16.21 13.55
CA ASN A 158 -38.47 -15.41 14.40
C ASN A 158 -38.07 -13.92 14.38
N GLY A 159 -37.03 -13.53 13.67
CA GLY A 159 -36.53 -12.16 13.62
C GLY A 159 -35.55 -11.80 14.76
N ASN A 160 -35.15 -12.74 15.59
CA ASN A 160 -34.15 -12.47 16.63
C ASN A 160 -32.75 -12.38 16.02
N VAL A 161 -31.93 -11.46 16.53
CA VAL A 161 -30.56 -11.26 16.08
C VAL A 161 -29.69 -12.42 16.55
N LEU A 162 -29.15 -13.21 15.60
CA LEU A 162 -28.15 -14.24 15.85
C LEU A 162 -26.72 -13.69 15.86
N ILE A 163 -26.42 -12.82 14.89
CA ILE A 163 -25.11 -12.18 14.76
C ILE A 163 -25.35 -10.73 14.35
N GLU A 164 -24.63 -9.83 14.98
CA GLU A 164 -24.56 -8.41 14.60
C GLU A 164 -23.11 -8.01 14.39
N ASN A 165 -22.84 -7.36 13.26
CA ASN A 165 -21.52 -6.90 12.87
C ASN A 165 -21.47 -5.37 12.96
N ASN A 166 -20.87 -4.86 14.02
CA ASN A 166 -20.66 -3.43 14.22
C ASN A 166 -19.21 -3.10 13.86
N SER A 167 -18.98 -2.63 12.63
CA SER A 167 -17.67 -2.20 12.19
C SER A 167 -17.30 -0.88 12.85
N VAL A 168 -16.23 -0.89 13.63
CA VAL A 168 -15.63 0.33 14.18
C VAL A 168 -14.49 0.75 13.25
N GLY A 169 -14.55 1.99 12.77
CA GLY A 169 -13.46 2.59 11.98
C GLY A 169 -12.26 2.97 12.87
N ARG A 170 -11.07 2.99 12.27
CA ARG A 170 -9.87 3.54 12.90
C ARG A 170 -9.16 4.48 11.94
N SER A 171 -8.58 5.56 12.43
CA SER A 171 -7.75 6.45 11.63
C SER A 171 -6.44 5.75 11.28
N VAL A 172 -6.07 5.73 10.01
CA VAL A 172 -4.83 5.14 9.49
C VAL A 172 -3.91 6.19 8.87
N ILE A 173 -4.47 7.27 8.35
CA ILE A 173 -3.77 8.47 7.90
C ILE A 173 -4.60 9.71 8.29
N LYS A 174 -3.96 10.88 8.31
CA LYS A 174 -4.64 12.16 8.56
C LYS A 174 -5.62 12.48 7.44
N GLU A 175 -6.71 13.18 7.77
CA GLU A 175 -7.69 13.64 6.78
C GLU A 175 -7.03 14.51 5.69
N THR A 176 -6.07 15.36 6.07
CA THR A 176 -5.30 16.17 5.12
C THR A 176 -4.50 15.32 4.15
N THR A 177 -3.90 14.22 4.61
CA THR A 177 -3.17 13.27 3.75
C THR A 177 -4.12 12.55 2.81
N ALA A 178 -5.27 12.10 3.30
CA ALA A 178 -6.31 11.47 2.50
C ALA A 178 -6.82 12.41 1.39
N TYR A 179 -7.06 13.68 1.74
CA TYR A 179 -7.42 14.73 0.77
C TYR A 179 -6.36 14.92 -0.32
N LEU A 180 -5.08 15.02 0.07
CA LEU A 180 -3.98 15.18 -0.89
C LEU A 180 -3.88 13.99 -1.84
N LEU A 181 -3.94 12.76 -1.33
CA LEU A 181 -3.91 11.55 -2.17
C LEU A 181 -5.10 11.47 -3.13
N THR A 182 -6.29 11.87 -2.68
CA THR A 182 -7.50 11.90 -3.52
C THR A 182 -7.40 12.95 -4.61
N SER A 183 -6.69 14.06 -4.37
CA SER A 183 -6.53 15.17 -5.33
C SER A 183 -5.41 14.93 -6.34
N ALA A 184 -4.54 13.96 -6.10
CA ALA A 184 -3.36 13.70 -6.95
C ALA A 184 -3.69 12.87 -8.17
#